data_e3c3a9837fa13a590823f5b06e6c7c90
#
_entry.id   e3c3a9837fa13a590823f5b06e6c7c90
#
_cell.length_a   1.000
_cell.length_b   1.000
_cell.length_c   1.000
_cell.angle_alpha   90.00
_cell.angle_beta   90.00
_cell.angle_gamma   90.00
#
_symmetry.space_group_name_H-M   'P 1'
#
loop_
_entity.id
_entity.type
_entity.pdbx_description
1 polymer ?
#
loop_
_entity_poly.entity_id
_entity_poly.type
_entity_poly.pdbx_seq_one_letter_code
_entity_poly.pdbx_strand_id
1 'polypeptide(L)'
;MDLLERAAKLFGNSPALRMPDKTLSFTEYNNQAAQIANLLFQKGFHSGDIIAVVSPNTPEMVLLLAGVLKAGMIAAPLNYRFPEHLLKNIVDNLSPQLILTNNKQLFSHDAIRTVTVASMLENTRGCTVRKEVEFSETMERAVSIIHTSASTGVAKAAVHSLANHWYSALGSNENLPFGSGDCWLLSLPLYHIGGYALLYRSLISGGALAVGRPDDTLSLSIQTFPVTHLSVVPTQLYRMLADTKCTEHLRRLKALLLGGSSAPKSLIDDAIRHNIPLYLSYGSTEMTTQIATSPEPINRLTLNSGKLLPYRELKNATDGELLVKGPCLFQGYLREGSIQSQTDNEGWFHTADIGCIEKDGTVTVLGRKDNMFISGGENIHPEEIEKALMMIDGIREALVTAIPDNEYGHRPAAFIETFENNIPTDDTITMIMNATVGKLKTPARYFRISEWTTLPGSQKIDRAWYTAATPSL
;
A
#
# COMPACT_ATOMS: atom_id res chain seq x y z
N MET A 1 -15.76 -3.38 -24.65
CA MET A 1 -14.78 -4.45 -24.35
C MET A 1 -14.18 -4.14 -23.00
N ASP A 2 -14.40 -4.98 -22.03
CA ASP A 2 -13.87 -4.80 -20.69
C ASP A 2 -12.35 -5.07 -20.58
N LEU A 3 -11.75 -4.68 -19.45
CA LEU A 3 -10.29 -4.76 -19.24
C LEU A 3 -9.75 -6.20 -19.33
N LEU A 4 -10.50 -7.20 -18.77
CA LEU A 4 -10.08 -8.60 -18.82
C LEU A 4 -10.17 -9.16 -20.24
N GLU A 5 -11.22 -8.82 -20.99
CA GLU A 5 -11.37 -9.21 -22.39
C GLU A 5 -10.26 -8.60 -23.26
N ARG A 6 -9.93 -7.32 -23.01
CA ARG A 6 -8.80 -6.66 -23.66
C ARG A 6 -7.49 -7.40 -23.39
N ALA A 7 -7.23 -7.73 -22.11
CA ALA A 7 -6.03 -8.46 -21.72
C ALA A 7 -5.97 -9.86 -22.39
N ALA A 8 -7.10 -10.60 -22.43
CA ALA A 8 -7.18 -11.88 -23.09
C ALA A 8 -6.92 -11.79 -24.62
N LYS A 9 -7.40 -10.73 -25.28
CA LYS A 9 -7.13 -10.50 -26.71
C LYS A 9 -5.66 -10.15 -26.99
N LEU A 10 -5.04 -9.34 -26.11
CA LEU A 10 -3.66 -8.89 -26.31
C LEU A 10 -2.62 -9.93 -25.93
N PHE A 11 -2.84 -10.63 -24.82
CA PHE A 11 -1.83 -11.49 -24.22
C PHE A 11 -2.16 -12.99 -24.29
N GLY A 12 -3.39 -13.36 -24.63
CA GLY A 12 -3.86 -14.71 -24.99
C GLY A 12 -3.42 -15.81 -24.03
N ASN A 13 -2.55 -16.68 -24.52
CA ASN A 13 -2.04 -17.84 -23.79
C ASN A 13 -0.86 -17.52 -22.84
N SER A 14 -0.41 -16.26 -22.77
CA SER A 14 0.62 -15.87 -21.82
C SER A 14 0.12 -16.06 -20.38
N PRO A 15 1.00 -16.41 -19.42
CA PRO A 15 0.64 -16.54 -18.02
C PRO A 15 0.07 -15.24 -17.45
N ALA A 16 -1.09 -15.31 -16.81
CA ALA A 16 -1.73 -14.19 -16.09
C ALA A 16 -1.67 -14.39 -14.58
N LEU A 17 -1.98 -15.59 -14.09
CA LEU A 17 -2.02 -15.90 -12.67
C LEU A 17 -1.28 -17.21 -12.40
N ARG A 18 -0.19 -17.13 -11.64
CA ARG A 18 0.58 -18.27 -11.16
C ARG A 18 0.16 -18.61 -9.74
N MET A 19 -0.25 -19.83 -9.53
CA MET A 19 -0.68 -20.39 -8.26
C MET A 19 0.21 -21.59 -7.92
N PRO A 20 0.25 -22.08 -6.69
CA PRO A 20 1.10 -23.22 -6.32
C PRO A 20 0.92 -24.45 -7.20
N ASP A 21 -0.32 -24.74 -7.58
CA ASP A 21 -0.67 -26.00 -8.27
C ASP A 21 -0.96 -25.83 -9.77
N LYS A 22 -1.14 -24.59 -10.24
CA LYS A 22 -1.45 -24.32 -11.66
C LYS A 22 -1.11 -22.89 -12.08
N THR A 23 -1.04 -22.69 -13.38
CA THR A 23 -0.96 -21.36 -13.99
C THR A 23 -2.16 -21.15 -14.89
N LEU A 24 -2.80 -19.98 -14.81
CA LEU A 24 -3.83 -19.55 -15.74
C LEU A 24 -3.23 -18.58 -16.76
N SER A 25 -3.57 -18.78 -18.03
CA SER A 25 -3.36 -17.80 -19.09
C SER A 25 -4.34 -16.63 -18.96
N PHE A 26 -4.07 -15.51 -19.66
CA PHE A 26 -5.02 -14.39 -19.71
C PHE A 26 -6.38 -14.80 -20.27
N THR A 27 -6.43 -15.71 -21.25
CA THR A 27 -7.68 -16.26 -21.78
C THR A 27 -8.45 -17.05 -20.71
N GLU A 28 -7.78 -17.94 -19.98
CA GLU A 28 -8.42 -18.72 -18.92
C GLU A 28 -8.86 -17.85 -17.75
N TYR A 29 -8.04 -16.85 -17.38
CA TYR A 29 -8.36 -15.90 -16.33
C TYR A 29 -9.62 -15.09 -16.66
N ASN A 30 -9.72 -14.57 -17.90
CA ASN A 30 -10.93 -13.90 -18.39
C ASN A 30 -12.15 -14.82 -18.38
N ASN A 31 -12.02 -16.09 -18.79
CA ASN A 31 -13.13 -17.04 -18.80
C ASN A 31 -13.63 -17.35 -17.39
N GLN A 32 -12.73 -17.53 -16.41
CA GLN A 32 -13.14 -17.76 -15.02
C GLN A 32 -13.78 -16.51 -14.42
N ALA A 33 -13.25 -15.32 -14.70
CA ALA A 33 -13.88 -14.07 -14.29
C ALA A 33 -15.29 -13.91 -14.88
N ALA A 34 -15.51 -14.30 -16.14
CA ALA A 34 -16.82 -14.28 -16.78
C ALA A 34 -17.82 -15.24 -16.11
N GLN A 35 -17.38 -16.43 -15.71
CA GLN A 35 -18.23 -17.36 -14.95
C GLN A 35 -18.67 -16.77 -13.61
N ILE A 36 -17.75 -16.13 -12.89
CA ILE A 36 -18.04 -15.47 -11.61
C ILE A 36 -19.02 -14.30 -11.83
N ALA A 37 -18.78 -13.45 -12.83
CA ALA A 37 -19.67 -12.33 -13.18
C ALA A 37 -21.09 -12.81 -13.48
N ASN A 38 -21.23 -13.86 -14.29
CA ASN A 38 -22.54 -14.47 -14.59
C ASN A 38 -23.22 -15.00 -13.34
N LEU A 39 -22.50 -15.65 -12.44
CA LEU A 39 -23.06 -16.14 -11.19
C LEU A 39 -23.56 -14.99 -10.30
N LEU A 40 -22.83 -13.88 -10.22
CA LEU A 40 -23.24 -12.69 -9.48
C LEU A 40 -24.56 -12.14 -10.04
N PHE A 41 -24.70 -12.00 -11.36
CA PHE A 41 -25.94 -11.56 -12.00
C PHE A 41 -27.11 -12.57 -11.77
N GLN A 42 -26.85 -13.88 -11.85
CA GLN A 42 -27.87 -14.91 -11.56
C GLN A 42 -28.36 -14.85 -10.10
N LYS A 43 -27.53 -14.39 -9.18
CA LYS A 43 -27.89 -14.17 -7.77
C LYS A 43 -28.59 -12.84 -7.50
N GLY A 44 -28.85 -12.03 -8.53
CA GLY A 44 -29.57 -10.78 -8.47
C GLY A 44 -28.72 -9.55 -8.17
N PHE A 45 -27.39 -9.63 -8.26
CA PHE A 45 -26.52 -8.47 -8.16
C PHE A 45 -26.40 -7.74 -9.49
N HIS A 46 -26.10 -6.44 -9.45
CA HIS A 46 -26.11 -5.55 -10.61
C HIS A 46 -24.78 -4.77 -10.73
N SER A 47 -24.52 -4.22 -11.91
CA SER A 47 -23.41 -3.29 -12.10
C SER A 47 -23.56 -2.09 -11.14
N GLY A 48 -22.46 -1.68 -10.51
CA GLY A 48 -22.43 -0.64 -9.49
C GLY A 48 -22.61 -1.13 -8.05
N ASP A 49 -23.09 -2.36 -7.84
CA ASP A 49 -23.16 -2.95 -6.50
C ASP A 49 -21.79 -3.05 -5.85
N ILE A 50 -21.73 -2.79 -4.53
CA ILE A 50 -20.50 -2.91 -3.75
C ILE A 50 -20.41 -4.34 -3.21
N ILE A 51 -19.32 -5.01 -3.51
CA ILE A 51 -18.99 -6.36 -3.04
C ILE A 51 -17.83 -6.29 -2.07
N ALA A 52 -18.10 -6.46 -0.78
CA ALA A 52 -17.05 -6.53 0.24
C ALA A 52 -16.37 -7.90 0.22
N VAL A 53 -15.03 -7.92 0.38
CA VAL A 53 -14.26 -9.17 0.41
C VAL A 53 -13.38 -9.19 1.66
N VAL A 54 -13.63 -10.13 2.57
CA VAL A 54 -12.90 -10.33 3.83
C VAL A 54 -12.11 -11.64 3.72
N SER A 55 -10.87 -11.55 3.22
CA SER A 55 -10.04 -12.72 2.94
C SER A 55 -8.54 -12.35 2.97
N PRO A 56 -7.64 -13.28 3.37
CA PRO A 56 -6.22 -13.16 3.05
C PRO A 56 -6.01 -13.20 1.53
N ASN A 57 -4.80 -12.84 1.08
CA ASN A 57 -4.45 -13.03 -0.33
C ASN A 57 -4.49 -14.53 -0.66
N THR A 58 -5.40 -14.89 -1.53
CA THR A 58 -5.51 -16.26 -2.09
C THR A 58 -5.75 -16.17 -3.59
N PRO A 59 -5.41 -17.21 -4.36
CA PRO A 59 -5.77 -17.28 -5.78
C PRO A 59 -7.27 -17.08 -6.03
N GLU A 60 -8.11 -17.63 -5.14
CA GLU A 60 -9.56 -17.52 -5.20
C GLU A 60 -10.03 -16.08 -5.03
N MET A 61 -9.41 -15.34 -4.10
CA MET A 61 -9.70 -13.91 -3.91
C MET A 61 -9.36 -13.11 -5.17
N VAL A 62 -8.22 -13.38 -5.82
CA VAL A 62 -7.85 -12.71 -7.07
C VAL A 62 -8.87 -13.00 -8.17
N LEU A 63 -9.32 -14.25 -8.30
CA LEU A 63 -10.35 -14.64 -9.28
C LEU A 63 -11.69 -13.95 -9.00
N LEU A 64 -12.12 -13.88 -7.74
CA LEU A 64 -13.35 -13.18 -7.34
C LEU A 64 -13.29 -11.69 -7.65
N LEU A 65 -12.19 -11.03 -7.33
CA LEU A 65 -12.00 -9.61 -7.63
C LEU A 65 -12.05 -9.34 -9.14
N ALA A 66 -11.48 -10.25 -9.95
CA ALA A 66 -11.59 -10.17 -11.41
C ALA A 66 -13.04 -10.34 -11.90
N GLY A 67 -13.79 -11.27 -11.29
CA GLY A 67 -15.22 -11.47 -11.59
C GLY A 67 -16.08 -10.28 -11.21
N VAL A 68 -15.81 -9.65 -10.07
CA VAL A 68 -16.48 -8.42 -9.60
C VAL A 68 -16.20 -7.26 -10.58
N LEU A 69 -14.95 -7.08 -10.99
CA LEU A 69 -14.56 -6.08 -11.98
C LEU A 69 -15.28 -6.31 -13.31
N LYS A 70 -15.30 -7.57 -13.80
CA LYS A 70 -15.95 -7.97 -15.06
C LYS A 70 -17.47 -7.81 -15.02
N ALA A 71 -18.07 -7.96 -13.85
CA ALA A 71 -19.51 -7.70 -13.65
C ALA A 71 -19.86 -6.20 -13.58
N GLY A 72 -18.88 -5.31 -13.67
CA GLY A 72 -19.13 -3.88 -13.53
C GLY A 72 -19.42 -3.44 -12.09
N MET A 73 -19.18 -4.30 -11.11
CA MET A 73 -19.41 -4.05 -9.69
C MET A 73 -18.17 -3.41 -9.05
N ILE A 74 -18.32 -2.90 -7.82
CA ILE A 74 -17.27 -2.21 -7.08
C ILE A 74 -16.72 -3.18 -6.04
N ALA A 75 -15.42 -3.49 -6.11
CA ALA A 75 -14.76 -4.34 -5.14
C ALA A 75 -14.33 -3.54 -3.91
N ALA A 76 -14.65 -4.02 -2.71
CA ALA A 76 -14.21 -3.47 -1.44
C ALA A 76 -13.47 -4.53 -0.61
N PRO A 77 -12.17 -4.75 -0.86
CA PRO A 77 -11.38 -5.66 -0.04
C PRO A 77 -11.13 -5.05 1.34
N LEU A 78 -11.47 -5.80 2.39
CA LEU A 78 -11.38 -5.37 3.78
C LEU A 78 -10.27 -6.13 4.52
N ASN A 79 -9.63 -5.46 5.44
CA ASN A 79 -8.57 -6.06 6.25
C ASN A 79 -9.16 -7.09 7.23
N TYR A 80 -9.01 -8.36 6.91
CA TYR A 80 -9.50 -9.50 7.70
C TYR A 80 -8.86 -9.63 9.09
N ARG A 81 -7.78 -8.88 9.36
CA ARG A 81 -7.08 -8.86 10.66
C ARG A 81 -7.68 -7.84 11.63
N PHE A 82 -8.59 -7.00 11.18
CA PHE A 82 -9.27 -6.08 12.08
C PHE A 82 -10.14 -6.84 13.08
N PRO A 83 -10.25 -6.34 14.33
CA PRO A 83 -11.24 -6.83 15.27
C PRO A 83 -12.66 -6.79 14.68
N GLU A 84 -13.50 -7.75 15.06
CA GLU A 84 -14.85 -7.91 14.49
C GLU A 84 -15.69 -6.64 14.57
N HIS A 85 -15.64 -5.91 15.70
CA HIS A 85 -16.39 -4.67 15.88
C HIS A 85 -15.96 -3.57 14.90
N LEU A 86 -14.66 -3.48 14.54
CA LEU A 86 -14.19 -2.53 13.51
C LEU A 86 -14.64 -2.95 12.12
N LEU A 87 -14.59 -4.24 11.80
CA LEU A 87 -15.12 -4.76 10.53
C LEU A 87 -16.62 -4.49 10.40
N LYS A 88 -17.41 -4.70 11.46
CA LYS A 88 -18.85 -4.37 11.47
C LYS A 88 -19.08 -2.90 11.19
N ASN A 89 -18.40 -2.00 11.90
CA ASN A 89 -18.52 -0.55 11.66
C ASN A 89 -18.16 -0.15 10.23
N ILE A 90 -17.10 -0.75 9.66
CA ILE A 90 -16.71 -0.49 8.26
C ILE A 90 -17.79 -0.98 7.30
N VAL A 91 -18.31 -2.18 7.52
CA VAL A 91 -19.36 -2.78 6.67
C VAL A 91 -20.66 -2.01 6.77
N ASP A 92 -21.07 -1.56 7.96
CA ASP A 92 -22.26 -0.72 8.15
C ASP A 92 -22.16 0.59 7.37
N ASN A 93 -21.01 1.26 7.42
CA ASN A 93 -20.77 2.50 6.67
C ASN A 93 -20.65 2.27 5.15
N LEU A 94 -20.10 1.12 4.74
CA LEU A 94 -19.94 0.76 3.34
C LEU A 94 -21.27 0.31 2.70
N SER A 95 -22.14 -0.32 3.49
CA SER A 95 -23.44 -0.89 3.07
C SER A 95 -23.35 -1.76 1.81
N PRO A 96 -22.48 -2.79 1.76
CA PRO A 96 -22.29 -3.61 0.57
C PRO A 96 -23.50 -4.53 0.34
N GLN A 97 -23.77 -4.86 -0.92
CA GLN A 97 -24.85 -5.77 -1.31
C GLN A 97 -24.50 -7.24 -1.03
N LEU A 98 -23.19 -7.55 -0.97
CA LEU A 98 -22.70 -8.89 -0.67
C LEU A 98 -21.39 -8.81 0.09
N ILE A 99 -21.22 -9.73 1.05
CA ILE A 99 -19.94 -10.00 1.71
C ILE A 99 -19.44 -11.37 1.26
N LEU A 100 -18.23 -11.40 0.68
CA LEU A 100 -17.49 -12.61 0.38
C LEU A 100 -16.42 -12.81 1.44
N THR A 101 -16.42 -13.92 2.14
CA THR A 101 -15.42 -14.22 3.18
C THR A 101 -14.73 -15.54 2.92
N ASN A 102 -13.44 -15.64 3.28
CA ASN A 102 -12.72 -16.90 3.19
C ASN A 102 -13.32 -17.97 4.12
N ASN A 103 -13.74 -17.54 5.31
CA ASN A 103 -14.43 -18.40 6.30
C ASN A 103 -15.48 -17.56 7.04
N LYS A 104 -16.70 -18.12 7.23
CA LYS A 104 -17.77 -17.46 7.99
C LYS A 104 -17.40 -17.20 9.47
N GLN A 105 -16.52 -18.01 10.04
CA GLN A 105 -15.97 -17.78 11.38
C GLN A 105 -15.02 -16.55 11.41
N LEU A 106 -14.43 -16.19 10.27
CA LEU A 106 -13.58 -15.02 10.16
C LEU A 106 -14.42 -13.73 10.23
N PHE A 107 -15.55 -13.72 9.52
CA PHE A 107 -16.50 -12.60 9.54
C PHE A 107 -17.86 -12.99 8.96
N SER A 108 -18.93 -12.55 9.61
CA SER A 108 -20.31 -12.59 9.11
C SER A 108 -21.07 -11.36 9.57
N HIS A 109 -22.13 -11.00 8.87
CA HIS A 109 -22.98 -9.85 9.20
C HIS A 109 -24.46 -10.26 9.19
N ASP A 110 -25.21 -9.86 10.22
CA ASP A 110 -26.59 -10.37 10.42
C ASP A 110 -27.56 -9.83 9.34
N ALA A 111 -27.38 -8.58 8.92
CA ALA A 111 -28.26 -7.91 7.96
C ALA A 111 -27.81 -8.04 6.50
N ILE A 112 -26.55 -8.43 6.22
CA ILE A 112 -25.99 -8.48 4.87
C ILE A 112 -25.64 -9.91 4.50
N ARG A 113 -26.05 -10.33 3.29
CA ARG A 113 -25.77 -11.67 2.78
C ARG A 113 -24.26 -11.94 2.78
N THR A 114 -23.84 -12.96 3.53
CA THR A 114 -22.45 -13.41 3.60
C THR A 114 -22.31 -14.79 2.98
N VAL A 115 -21.38 -14.93 2.03
CA VAL A 115 -21.09 -16.17 1.29
C VAL A 115 -19.60 -16.48 1.38
N THR A 116 -19.25 -17.76 1.51
CA THR A 116 -17.82 -18.14 1.48
C THR A 116 -17.28 -18.10 0.05
N VAL A 117 -16.03 -17.71 -0.07
CA VAL A 117 -15.26 -17.67 -1.32
C VAL A 117 -15.32 -19.06 -2.00
N ALA A 118 -15.09 -20.14 -1.24
CA ALA A 118 -15.15 -21.52 -1.75
C ALA A 118 -16.53 -21.84 -2.33
N SER A 119 -17.62 -21.58 -1.58
CA SER A 119 -18.98 -21.84 -2.04
C SER A 119 -19.34 -21.00 -3.28
N MET A 120 -18.81 -19.77 -3.38
CA MET A 120 -19.02 -18.94 -4.56
C MET A 120 -18.38 -19.57 -5.80
N LEU A 121 -17.14 -20.06 -5.69
CA LEU A 121 -16.41 -20.66 -6.82
C LEU A 121 -16.94 -22.05 -7.20
N GLU A 122 -17.37 -22.86 -6.24
CA GLU A 122 -18.01 -24.17 -6.54
C GLU A 122 -19.25 -24.01 -7.41
N ASN A 123 -20.06 -22.99 -7.14
CA ASN A 123 -21.26 -22.68 -7.90
C ASN A 123 -20.99 -22.13 -9.31
N THR A 124 -19.75 -21.79 -9.67
CA THR A 124 -19.41 -21.40 -11.05
C THR A 124 -19.27 -22.58 -11.98
N ARG A 125 -19.04 -23.80 -11.45
CA ARG A 125 -18.95 -25.05 -12.25
C ARG A 125 -20.30 -25.36 -12.89
N GLY A 126 -20.38 -25.22 -14.22
CA GLY A 126 -21.61 -25.44 -14.98
C GLY A 126 -22.40 -24.15 -15.34
N CYS A 127 -21.99 -23.00 -14.90
CA CYS A 127 -22.55 -21.75 -15.42
C CYS A 127 -22.15 -21.56 -16.87
N THR A 128 -23.14 -21.63 -17.79
CA THR A 128 -22.94 -21.23 -19.18
C THR A 128 -22.69 -19.72 -19.23
N VAL A 129 -21.63 -19.31 -19.92
CA VAL A 129 -21.35 -17.89 -20.16
C VAL A 129 -22.52 -17.32 -20.96
N ARG A 130 -23.37 -16.50 -20.36
CA ARG A 130 -24.35 -15.72 -21.08
C ARG A 130 -23.61 -14.67 -21.94
N LYS A 131 -24.13 -14.45 -23.14
CA LYS A 131 -23.66 -13.38 -24.02
C LYS A 131 -23.69 -12.06 -23.27
N GLU A 132 -22.55 -11.40 -23.26
CA GLU A 132 -22.24 -10.05 -22.84
C GLU A 132 -23.36 -9.25 -22.14
N VAL A 133 -23.17 -8.94 -20.87
CA VAL A 133 -23.91 -7.85 -20.26
C VAL A 133 -23.28 -6.57 -20.80
N GLU A 134 -23.98 -5.90 -21.71
CA GLU A 134 -23.61 -4.58 -22.20
C GLU A 134 -23.73 -3.57 -21.05
N PHE A 135 -22.64 -3.35 -20.30
CA PHE A 135 -22.50 -2.10 -19.58
C PHE A 135 -21.46 -1.24 -20.32
N SER A 136 -21.75 0.05 -20.42
CA SER A 136 -20.78 0.99 -20.97
C SER A 136 -19.62 1.08 -19.99
N GLU A 137 -18.46 0.51 -20.36
CA GLU A 137 -17.23 0.64 -19.57
C GLU A 137 -16.67 2.05 -19.78
N THR A 138 -17.08 2.97 -18.90
CA THR A 138 -16.48 4.30 -18.85
C THR A 138 -15.26 4.28 -17.95
N MET A 139 -14.26 5.08 -18.29
CA MET A 139 -13.03 5.17 -17.51
C MET A 139 -13.29 5.77 -16.11
N GLU A 140 -14.34 6.56 -15.96
CA GLU A 140 -14.74 7.23 -14.72
C GLU A 140 -15.54 6.30 -13.77
N ARG A 141 -15.91 5.10 -14.24
CA ARG A 141 -16.63 4.13 -13.42
C ARG A 141 -15.83 3.76 -12.17
N ALA A 142 -16.44 3.87 -10.98
CA ALA A 142 -15.88 3.35 -9.75
C ALA A 142 -15.69 1.83 -9.86
N VAL A 143 -14.53 1.32 -9.47
CA VAL A 143 -14.17 -0.10 -9.56
C VAL A 143 -13.66 -0.67 -8.25
N SER A 144 -13.20 0.19 -7.33
CA SER A 144 -12.73 -0.26 -6.03
C SER A 144 -12.92 0.78 -4.94
N ILE A 145 -13.07 0.28 -3.71
CA ILE A 145 -13.07 1.06 -2.48
C ILE A 145 -12.00 0.48 -1.57
N ILE A 146 -10.96 1.27 -1.30
CA ILE A 146 -9.82 0.87 -0.47
C ILE A 146 -9.83 1.69 0.82
N HIS A 147 -9.85 1.00 1.97
CA HIS A 147 -9.81 1.69 3.25
C HIS A 147 -8.39 2.12 3.60
N THR A 148 -8.22 3.39 3.97
CA THR A 148 -6.94 3.91 4.44
C THR A 148 -6.75 3.55 5.91
N SER A 149 -5.50 3.31 6.33
CA SER A 149 -5.16 3.21 7.75
C SER A 149 -5.21 4.61 8.36
N ALA A 150 -6.29 4.94 9.07
CA ALA A 150 -6.45 6.25 9.66
C ALA A 150 -5.51 6.46 10.85
N SER A 151 -4.68 7.49 10.80
CA SER A 151 -3.99 8.04 11.96
C SER A 151 -4.96 8.61 13.03
N THR A 152 -6.20 8.89 12.62
CA THR A 152 -7.28 9.47 13.46
C THR A 152 -8.29 8.44 13.98
N GLY A 153 -8.02 7.14 13.83
CA GLY A 153 -8.86 6.05 14.36
C GLY A 153 -10.04 5.61 13.48
N VAL A 154 -10.49 6.40 12.50
CA VAL A 154 -11.58 6.03 11.59
C VAL A 154 -11.05 5.81 10.18
N ALA A 155 -11.10 4.58 9.69
CA ALA A 155 -10.68 4.25 8.33
C ALA A 155 -11.55 4.97 7.30
N LYS A 156 -10.90 5.69 6.35
CA LYS A 156 -11.61 6.39 5.26
C LYS A 156 -11.70 5.49 4.04
N ALA A 157 -12.86 5.42 3.40
CA ALA A 157 -13.16 4.59 2.24
C ALA A 157 -12.84 5.34 0.94
N ALA A 158 -11.63 5.19 0.40
CA ALA A 158 -11.19 5.84 -0.83
C ALA A 158 -11.76 5.13 -2.07
N VAL A 159 -12.48 5.85 -2.92
CA VAL A 159 -13.10 5.31 -4.14
C VAL A 159 -12.23 5.58 -5.35
N HIS A 160 -11.92 4.52 -6.09
CA HIS A 160 -11.09 4.61 -7.30
C HIS A 160 -11.87 4.23 -8.55
N SER A 161 -11.69 5.02 -9.61
CA SER A 161 -12.21 4.71 -10.93
C SER A 161 -11.29 3.76 -11.71
N LEU A 162 -11.78 3.23 -12.82
CA LEU A 162 -10.96 2.48 -13.76
C LEU A 162 -9.81 3.35 -14.30
N ALA A 163 -10.05 4.64 -14.58
CA ALA A 163 -9.02 5.59 -15.01
C ALA A 163 -7.90 5.72 -14.00
N ASN A 164 -8.22 5.82 -12.70
CA ASN A 164 -7.20 5.95 -11.67
C ASN A 164 -6.22 4.77 -11.70
N HIS A 165 -6.73 3.53 -11.75
CA HIS A 165 -5.89 2.33 -11.86
C HIS A 165 -5.16 2.23 -13.20
N TRP A 166 -5.82 2.59 -14.30
CA TRP A 166 -5.24 2.57 -15.64
C TRP A 166 -4.01 3.47 -15.73
N TYR A 167 -4.17 4.74 -15.42
CA TYR A 167 -3.07 5.71 -15.50
C TYR A 167 -1.99 5.46 -14.44
N SER A 168 -2.37 4.92 -13.26
CA SER A 168 -1.41 4.49 -12.26
C SER A 168 -0.53 3.36 -12.76
N ALA A 169 -1.10 2.37 -13.45
CA ALA A 169 -0.35 1.27 -14.04
C ALA A 169 0.58 1.73 -15.16
N LEU A 170 0.09 2.57 -16.08
CA LEU A 170 0.91 3.13 -17.17
C LEU A 170 2.10 3.91 -16.61
N GLY A 171 1.85 4.85 -15.68
CA GLY A 171 2.94 5.66 -15.12
C GLY A 171 3.95 4.85 -14.31
N SER A 172 3.51 3.79 -13.62
CA SER A 172 4.44 2.87 -12.95
C SER A 172 5.33 2.12 -13.94
N ASN A 173 4.80 1.78 -15.11
CA ASN A 173 5.50 0.98 -16.12
C ASN A 173 6.63 1.74 -16.84
N GLU A 174 6.65 3.07 -16.73
CA GLU A 174 7.70 3.91 -17.34
C GLU A 174 9.08 3.67 -16.72
N ASN A 175 9.16 3.50 -15.39
CA ASN A 175 10.44 3.27 -14.70
C ASN A 175 10.56 1.88 -14.07
N LEU A 176 9.46 1.15 -13.95
CA LEU A 176 9.41 -0.25 -13.52
C LEU A 176 8.78 -1.09 -14.62
N PRO A 177 9.48 -1.32 -15.76
CA PRO A 177 8.93 -2.05 -16.90
C PRO A 177 8.46 -3.44 -16.47
N PHE A 178 7.16 -3.69 -16.64
CA PHE A 178 6.51 -4.95 -16.28
C PHE A 178 5.62 -5.38 -17.43
N GLY A 179 5.82 -6.58 -17.97
CA GLY A 179 5.10 -7.04 -19.14
C GLY A 179 5.19 -8.54 -19.36
N SER A 180 4.91 -8.98 -20.59
CA SER A 180 4.94 -10.39 -20.96
C SER A 180 6.29 -11.04 -20.65
N GLY A 181 6.28 -12.18 -19.99
CA GLY A 181 7.47 -12.86 -19.47
C GLY A 181 7.88 -12.48 -18.06
N ASP A 182 7.31 -11.40 -17.48
CA ASP A 182 7.54 -11.01 -16.11
C ASP A 182 6.53 -11.65 -15.14
N CYS A 183 6.92 -11.67 -13.86
CA CYS A 183 6.10 -12.19 -12.79
C CYS A 183 6.24 -11.32 -11.54
N TRP A 184 5.15 -10.71 -11.09
CA TRP A 184 5.10 -9.93 -9.85
C TRP A 184 4.48 -10.77 -8.73
N LEU A 185 5.24 -10.97 -7.64
CA LEU A 185 4.70 -11.69 -6.47
C LEU A 185 3.77 -10.77 -5.68
N LEU A 186 2.57 -11.25 -5.38
CA LEU A 186 1.55 -10.54 -4.58
C LEU A 186 1.90 -10.64 -3.08
N SER A 187 2.92 -9.88 -2.68
CA SER A 187 3.47 -9.83 -1.31
C SER A 187 2.73 -8.87 -0.38
N LEU A 188 2.07 -7.85 -0.95
CA LEU A 188 1.28 -6.88 -0.20
C LEU A 188 -0.19 -7.29 -0.16
N PRO A 189 -0.91 -7.03 0.95
CA PRO A 189 -2.33 -7.37 1.04
C PRO A 189 -3.18 -6.67 -0.01
N LEU A 190 -4.17 -7.40 -0.55
CA LEU A 190 -5.13 -6.86 -1.54
C LEU A 190 -6.08 -5.81 -0.94
N TYR A 191 -6.22 -5.74 0.37
CA TYR A 191 -6.98 -4.67 1.03
C TYR A 191 -6.18 -3.36 1.19
N HIS A 192 -4.91 -3.33 0.75
CA HIS A 192 -4.12 -2.11 0.58
C HIS A 192 -3.89 -1.83 -0.91
N ILE A 193 -3.89 -0.54 -1.24
CA ILE A 193 -3.75 -0.11 -2.64
C ILE A 193 -2.46 -0.63 -3.30
N GLY A 194 -1.37 -0.79 -2.55
CA GLY A 194 -0.10 -1.33 -3.07
C GLY A 194 -0.21 -2.78 -3.56
N GLY A 195 -1.05 -3.61 -2.94
CA GLY A 195 -1.37 -4.96 -3.42
C GLY A 195 -2.44 -4.95 -4.50
N TYR A 196 -3.51 -4.18 -4.29
CA TYR A 196 -4.67 -4.15 -5.19
C TYR A 196 -4.32 -3.66 -6.61
N ALA A 197 -3.49 -2.64 -6.72
CA ALA A 197 -3.08 -2.06 -8.01
C ALA A 197 -2.31 -3.04 -8.90
N LEU A 198 -1.69 -4.09 -8.34
CA LEU A 198 -1.00 -5.12 -9.12
C LEU A 198 -1.96 -5.87 -10.05
N LEU A 199 -3.24 -6.02 -9.67
CA LEU A 199 -4.25 -6.63 -10.52
C LEU A 199 -4.38 -5.88 -11.86
N TYR A 200 -4.42 -4.55 -11.79
CA TYR A 200 -4.53 -3.70 -12.99
C TYR A 200 -3.22 -3.63 -13.76
N ARG A 201 -2.06 -3.59 -13.06
CA ARG A 201 -0.75 -3.63 -13.74
C ARG A 201 -0.62 -4.88 -14.60
N SER A 202 -1.00 -6.05 -14.08
CA SER A 202 -1.01 -7.30 -14.82
C SER A 202 -1.92 -7.24 -16.06
N LEU A 203 -3.18 -6.84 -15.88
CA LEU A 203 -4.16 -6.77 -16.97
C LEU A 203 -3.80 -5.74 -18.06
N ILE A 204 -3.10 -4.68 -17.70
CA ILE A 204 -2.72 -3.60 -18.63
C ILE A 204 -1.43 -3.91 -19.38
N SER A 205 -0.44 -4.49 -18.67
CA SER A 205 0.93 -4.67 -19.19
C SER A 205 1.23 -6.10 -19.66
N GLY A 206 0.43 -7.11 -19.30
CA GLY A 206 0.60 -8.49 -19.74
C GLY A 206 1.59 -9.33 -18.92
N GLY A 207 2.08 -8.81 -17.80
CA GLY A 207 2.90 -9.58 -16.86
C GLY A 207 2.04 -10.44 -15.94
N ALA A 208 2.58 -11.58 -15.49
CA ALA A 208 1.90 -12.50 -14.59
C ALA A 208 1.91 -12.02 -13.13
N LEU A 209 0.87 -12.35 -12.37
CA LEU A 209 0.89 -12.30 -10.91
C LEU A 209 1.19 -13.68 -10.35
N ALA A 210 1.98 -13.75 -9.27
CA ALA A 210 2.15 -14.96 -8.48
C ALA A 210 1.47 -14.79 -7.13
N VAL A 211 0.71 -15.80 -6.71
CA VAL A 211 -0.02 -15.83 -5.43
C VAL A 211 0.28 -17.14 -4.74
N GLY A 212 0.98 -17.07 -3.59
CA GLY A 212 1.25 -18.21 -2.72
C GLY A 212 0.03 -18.64 -1.91
N ARG A 213 0.20 -19.68 -1.09
CA ARG A 213 -0.80 -20.04 -0.08
C ARG A 213 -0.78 -19.03 1.06
N PRO A 214 -1.89 -18.84 1.77
CA PRO A 214 -1.96 -17.88 2.90
C PRO A 214 -0.91 -18.12 4.01
N ASP A 215 -0.53 -19.40 4.20
CA ASP A 215 0.43 -19.80 5.23
C ASP A 215 1.88 -19.85 4.73
N ASP A 216 2.11 -19.63 3.43
CA ASP A 216 3.46 -19.58 2.87
C ASP A 216 4.18 -18.31 3.36
N THR A 217 5.42 -18.48 3.79
CA THR A 217 6.29 -17.34 4.05
C THR A 217 6.65 -16.65 2.73
N LEU A 218 6.95 -15.35 2.79
CA LEU A 218 7.38 -14.60 1.61
C LEU A 218 8.69 -15.17 1.03
N SER A 219 9.59 -15.64 1.89
CA SER A 219 10.82 -16.35 1.48
C SER A 219 10.53 -17.66 0.73
N LEU A 220 9.52 -18.42 1.12
CA LEU A 220 9.10 -19.62 0.38
C LEU A 220 8.47 -19.24 -0.97
N SER A 221 7.60 -18.24 -0.98
CA SER A 221 6.91 -17.82 -2.20
C SER A 221 7.89 -17.32 -3.27
N ILE A 222 8.91 -16.53 -2.91
CA ILE A 222 9.91 -16.03 -3.88
C ILE A 222 10.77 -17.17 -4.46
N GLN A 223 10.95 -18.27 -3.72
CA GLN A 223 11.67 -19.45 -4.18
C GLN A 223 10.80 -20.36 -5.07
N THR A 224 9.49 -20.32 -4.87
CA THR A 224 8.51 -21.19 -5.57
C THR A 224 8.18 -20.69 -6.97
N PHE A 225 8.08 -19.36 -7.14
CA PHE A 225 7.65 -18.75 -8.39
C PHE A 225 8.82 -18.10 -9.15
N PRO A 226 8.75 -17.95 -10.48
CA PRO A 226 9.74 -17.24 -11.28
C PRO A 226 9.59 -15.72 -11.14
N VAL A 227 9.74 -15.21 -9.90
CA VAL A 227 9.51 -13.82 -9.56
C VAL A 227 10.56 -12.92 -10.21
N THR A 228 10.11 -11.89 -10.89
CA THR A 228 10.96 -10.83 -11.47
C THR A 228 10.76 -9.49 -10.78
N HIS A 229 9.58 -9.25 -10.21
CA HIS A 229 9.22 -8.01 -9.52
C HIS A 229 8.62 -8.30 -8.14
N LEU A 230 8.96 -7.48 -7.18
CA LEU A 230 8.49 -7.62 -5.81
C LEU A 230 8.22 -6.23 -5.20
N SER A 231 7.10 -6.08 -4.50
CA SER A 231 6.84 -4.91 -3.66
C SER A 231 6.91 -5.31 -2.19
N VAL A 232 7.62 -4.55 -1.38
CA VAL A 232 7.75 -4.83 0.06
C VAL A 232 7.69 -3.56 0.89
N VAL A 233 7.31 -3.72 2.16
CA VAL A 233 7.52 -2.71 3.21
C VAL A 233 8.82 -2.99 3.96
N PRO A 234 9.40 -2.01 4.69
CA PRO A 234 10.70 -2.19 5.36
C PRO A 234 10.79 -3.44 6.24
N THR A 235 9.76 -3.75 7.01
CA THR A 235 9.74 -4.95 7.88
C THR A 235 9.79 -6.26 7.10
N GLN A 236 9.19 -6.32 5.91
CA GLN A 236 9.29 -7.50 5.05
C GLN A 236 10.70 -7.63 4.48
N LEU A 237 11.27 -6.55 3.94
CA LEU A 237 12.64 -6.57 3.41
C LEU A 237 13.65 -6.98 4.49
N TYR A 238 13.54 -6.43 5.70
CA TYR A 238 14.40 -6.80 6.83
C TYR A 238 14.38 -8.32 7.09
N ARG A 239 13.17 -8.92 7.17
CA ARG A 239 13.03 -10.36 7.40
C ARG A 239 13.58 -11.20 6.24
N MET A 240 13.42 -10.72 5.00
CA MET A 240 13.92 -11.42 3.82
C MET A 240 15.45 -11.38 3.73
N LEU A 241 16.09 -10.27 4.14
CA LEU A 241 17.56 -10.15 4.16
C LEU A 241 18.22 -11.03 5.25
N ALA A 242 17.49 -11.35 6.31
CA ALA A 242 17.95 -12.28 7.34
C ALA A 242 18.05 -13.74 6.85
N ASP A 243 17.42 -14.08 5.71
CA ASP A 243 17.48 -15.39 5.07
C ASP A 243 18.40 -15.33 3.83
N THR A 244 19.57 -15.96 3.92
CA THR A 244 20.58 -15.96 2.84
C THR A 244 20.06 -16.52 1.53
N LYS A 245 19.21 -17.57 1.57
CA LYS A 245 18.60 -18.15 0.35
C LYS A 245 17.63 -17.15 -0.28
N CYS A 246 16.84 -16.46 0.54
CA CYS A 246 15.96 -15.42 0.07
C CYS A 246 16.74 -14.27 -0.58
N THR A 247 17.83 -13.82 0.04
CA THR A 247 18.70 -12.75 -0.48
C THR A 247 19.25 -13.08 -1.88
N GLU A 248 19.61 -14.33 -2.16
CA GLU A 248 20.04 -14.74 -3.50
C GLU A 248 18.92 -14.60 -4.56
N HIS A 249 17.66 -14.88 -4.19
CA HIS A 249 16.52 -14.66 -5.09
C HIS A 249 16.24 -13.16 -5.29
N LEU A 250 16.36 -12.35 -4.23
CA LEU A 250 16.19 -10.89 -4.33
C LEU A 250 17.18 -10.25 -5.31
N ARG A 251 18.44 -10.72 -5.36
CA ARG A 251 19.46 -10.23 -6.31
C ARG A 251 19.14 -10.50 -7.77
N ARG A 252 18.29 -11.49 -8.07
CA ARG A 252 17.90 -11.88 -9.43
C ARG A 252 16.66 -11.16 -9.92
N LEU A 253 16.01 -10.37 -9.07
CA LEU A 253 14.87 -9.57 -9.48
C LEU A 253 15.26 -8.53 -10.52
N LYS A 254 14.32 -8.13 -11.35
CA LYS A 254 14.43 -6.94 -12.18
C LYS A 254 14.18 -5.67 -11.37
N ALA A 255 13.24 -5.75 -10.41
CA ALA A 255 12.92 -4.64 -9.52
C ALA A 255 12.36 -5.11 -8.16
N LEU A 256 12.85 -4.50 -7.09
CA LEU A 256 12.29 -4.56 -5.76
C LEU A 256 11.83 -3.17 -5.35
N LEU A 257 10.52 -2.98 -5.25
CA LEU A 257 9.90 -1.71 -4.89
C LEU A 257 9.71 -1.64 -3.37
N LEU A 258 10.38 -0.70 -2.72
CA LEU A 258 10.28 -0.44 -1.28
C LEU A 258 9.45 0.82 -1.05
N GLY A 259 8.39 0.70 -0.27
CA GLY A 259 7.50 1.82 0.02
C GLY A 259 6.61 1.58 1.23
N GLY A 260 5.63 2.46 1.42
CA GLY A 260 4.62 2.36 2.49
C GLY A 260 5.01 3.03 3.81
N SER A 261 6.29 3.18 4.12
CA SER A 261 6.85 3.96 5.23
C SER A 261 8.31 4.30 4.96
N SER A 262 8.89 5.16 5.81
CA SER A 262 10.34 5.40 5.79
C SER A 262 11.11 4.12 6.10
N ALA A 263 12.26 3.93 5.48
CA ALA A 263 13.13 2.78 5.70
C ALA A 263 14.42 3.21 6.42
N PRO A 264 14.90 2.42 7.40
CA PRO A 264 16.17 2.67 8.05
C PRO A 264 17.34 2.67 7.05
N LYS A 265 18.33 3.53 7.29
CA LYS A 265 19.56 3.59 6.47
C LYS A 265 20.22 2.22 6.36
N SER A 266 20.39 1.55 7.49
CA SER A 266 21.03 0.23 7.55
C SER A 266 20.35 -0.79 6.64
N LEU A 267 19.03 -0.77 6.55
CA LEU A 267 18.26 -1.66 5.68
C LEU A 267 18.51 -1.35 4.19
N ILE A 268 18.55 -0.05 3.84
CA ILE A 268 18.87 0.37 2.47
C ILE A 268 20.30 0.02 2.10
N ASP A 269 21.28 0.30 2.99
CA ASP A 269 22.70 -0.04 2.79
C ASP A 269 22.89 -1.56 2.68
N ASP A 270 22.16 -2.36 3.46
CA ASP A 270 22.17 -3.82 3.35
C ASP A 270 21.67 -4.30 1.98
N ALA A 271 20.56 -3.76 1.51
CA ALA A 271 20.04 -4.11 0.19
C ALA A 271 21.03 -3.75 -0.92
N ILE A 272 21.67 -2.56 -0.83
CA ILE A 272 22.70 -2.12 -1.78
C ILE A 272 23.93 -3.03 -1.74
N ARG A 273 24.44 -3.36 -0.54
CA ARG A 273 25.59 -4.28 -0.37
C ARG A 273 25.34 -5.66 -0.98
N HIS A 274 24.09 -6.12 -0.92
CA HIS A 274 23.68 -7.38 -1.53
C HIS A 274 23.35 -7.25 -3.02
N ASN A 275 23.58 -6.09 -3.66
CA ASN A 275 23.25 -5.81 -5.07
C ASN A 275 21.79 -6.14 -5.42
N ILE A 276 20.85 -5.81 -4.54
CA ILE A 276 19.42 -5.95 -4.79
C ILE A 276 18.96 -4.74 -5.63
N PRO A 277 18.20 -4.94 -6.70
CA PRO A 277 17.70 -3.85 -7.55
C PRO A 277 16.58 -3.08 -6.83
N LEU A 278 16.94 -2.25 -5.86
CA LEU A 278 16.05 -1.55 -4.95
C LEU A 278 15.56 -0.23 -5.55
N TYR A 279 14.25 -0.04 -5.59
CA TYR A 279 13.57 1.19 -5.95
C TYR A 279 12.85 1.77 -4.74
N LEU A 280 13.10 3.03 -4.40
CA LEU A 280 12.37 3.75 -3.36
C LEU A 280 11.13 4.41 -3.95
N SER A 281 10.04 4.44 -3.19
CA SER A 281 8.77 5.00 -3.67
C SER A 281 8.06 5.81 -2.59
N TYR A 282 7.49 6.93 -3.02
CA TYR A 282 6.49 7.70 -2.30
C TYR A 282 5.14 7.56 -3.00
N GLY A 283 4.08 7.39 -2.21
CA GLY A 283 2.73 7.28 -2.73
C GLY A 283 1.68 7.22 -1.63
N SER A 284 0.43 7.29 -2.04
CA SER A 284 -0.72 7.25 -1.14
C SER A 284 -1.86 6.44 -1.73
N THR A 285 -2.85 6.11 -0.90
CA THR A 285 -4.08 5.47 -1.36
C THR A 285 -4.82 6.38 -2.32
N GLU A 286 -4.86 7.65 -2.03
CA GLU A 286 -5.57 8.69 -2.80
C GLU A 286 -4.99 8.88 -4.20
N MET A 287 -3.69 8.61 -4.38
CA MET A 287 -3.03 8.65 -5.71
C MET A 287 -2.88 7.27 -6.36
N THR A 288 -3.70 6.32 -5.94
CA THR A 288 -3.73 4.96 -6.52
C THR A 288 -2.35 4.31 -6.59
N THR A 289 -1.54 4.46 -5.59
CA THR A 289 -0.19 3.98 -5.28
C THR A 289 0.90 5.04 -5.40
N GLN A 290 1.82 4.89 -6.36
CA GLN A 290 3.05 5.67 -6.49
C GLN A 290 2.77 7.08 -6.99
N ILE A 291 3.39 8.06 -6.38
CA ILE A 291 3.47 9.46 -6.83
C ILE A 291 4.86 9.67 -7.45
N ALA A 292 5.90 9.29 -6.71
CA ALA A 292 7.29 9.37 -7.15
C ALA A 292 8.00 8.04 -6.89
N THR A 293 8.98 7.71 -7.72
CA THR A 293 9.79 6.49 -7.57
C THR A 293 11.18 6.73 -8.15
N SER A 294 12.21 6.07 -7.58
CA SER A 294 13.55 6.08 -8.15
C SER A 294 13.51 5.69 -9.63
N PRO A 295 14.11 6.47 -10.55
CA PRO A 295 14.08 6.16 -11.99
C PRO A 295 14.86 4.88 -12.34
N GLU A 296 15.84 4.53 -11.51
CA GLU A 296 16.70 3.35 -11.61
C GLU A 296 16.90 2.73 -10.23
N PRO A 297 17.40 1.48 -10.15
CA PRO A 297 17.77 0.89 -8.87
C PRO A 297 18.81 1.77 -8.15
N ILE A 298 18.56 2.05 -6.87
CA ILE A 298 19.51 2.84 -6.12
C ILE A 298 20.80 2.05 -5.83
N ASN A 299 21.93 2.69 -6.04
CA ASN A 299 23.27 2.12 -5.80
C ASN A 299 24.05 2.86 -4.70
N ARG A 300 23.44 3.90 -4.14
CA ARG A 300 23.94 4.68 -2.99
C ARG A 300 22.77 5.12 -2.14
N LEU A 301 23.05 5.36 -0.87
CA LEU A 301 22.05 5.88 0.05
C LEU A 301 21.49 7.22 -0.46
N THR A 302 20.17 7.31 -0.46
CA THR A 302 19.43 8.54 -0.74
C THR A 302 18.26 8.65 0.22
N LEU A 303 17.89 9.89 0.55
CA LEU A 303 16.71 10.20 1.39
C LEU A 303 15.50 10.63 0.56
N ASN A 304 15.68 10.82 -0.75
CA ASN A 304 14.57 11.17 -1.63
C ASN A 304 13.77 9.95 -2.06
N SER A 305 12.58 10.21 -2.57
CA SER A 305 11.64 9.19 -3.05
C SER A 305 11.68 9.02 -4.57
N GLY A 306 12.71 9.55 -5.23
CA GLY A 306 12.86 9.51 -6.69
C GLY A 306 12.12 10.63 -7.40
N LYS A 307 11.72 10.40 -8.65
CA LYS A 307 11.10 11.39 -9.53
C LYS A 307 9.60 11.20 -9.64
N LEU A 308 8.89 12.30 -9.88
CA LEU A 308 7.47 12.28 -10.19
C LEU A 308 7.20 11.38 -11.39
N LEU A 309 6.24 10.47 -11.25
CA LEU A 309 5.83 9.58 -12.33
C LEU A 309 4.87 10.28 -13.31
N PRO A 310 4.76 9.82 -14.56
CA PRO A 310 3.78 10.31 -15.53
C PRO A 310 2.33 10.19 -15.03
N TYR A 311 1.44 11.03 -15.58
CA TYR A 311 0.02 11.10 -15.22
C TYR A 311 -0.24 11.58 -13.79
N ARG A 312 0.72 12.29 -13.18
CA ARG A 312 0.60 12.97 -11.88
C ARG A 312 1.15 14.37 -12.00
N GLU A 313 0.54 15.28 -11.28
CA GLU A 313 1.04 16.63 -11.07
C GLU A 313 1.34 16.79 -9.58
N LEU A 314 2.39 17.52 -9.27
CA LEU A 314 2.84 17.75 -7.90
C LEU A 314 3.33 19.17 -7.77
N LYS A 315 2.90 19.89 -6.73
CA LYS A 315 3.43 21.21 -6.36
C LYS A 315 3.54 21.36 -4.85
N ASN A 316 4.33 22.32 -4.39
CA ASN A 316 4.33 22.75 -3.00
C ASN A 316 3.30 23.87 -2.78
N ALA A 317 2.55 23.78 -1.69
CA ALA A 317 1.84 24.90 -1.12
C ALA A 317 2.84 25.86 -0.41
N THR A 318 2.37 27.04 0.00
CA THR A 318 3.20 28.07 0.65
C THR A 318 3.80 27.62 1.98
N ASP A 319 3.16 26.66 2.65
CA ASP A 319 3.60 26.07 3.93
C ASP A 319 4.44 24.79 3.74
N GLY A 320 4.81 24.45 2.50
CA GLY A 320 5.60 23.28 2.17
C GLY A 320 4.80 21.97 2.01
N GLU A 321 3.46 22.01 2.13
CA GLU A 321 2.62 20.85 1.88
C GLU A 321 2.71 20.40 0.41
N LEU A 322 2.80 19.10 0.18
CA LEU A 322 2.75 18.52 -1.16
C LEU A 322 1.29 18.40 -1.62
N LEU A 323 0.96 19.06 -2.72
CA LEU A 323 -0.34 19.01 -3.36
C LEU A 323 -0.25 18.15 -4.61
N VAL A 324 -1.23 17.26 -4.80
CA VAL A 324 -1.26 16.32 -5.93
C VAL A 324 -2.53 16.45 -6.77
N LYS A 325 -2.39 16.18 -8.06
CA LYS A 325 -3.47 16.22 -9.05
C LYS A 325 -3.19 15.23 -10.18
N GLY A 326 -4.18 14.95 -11.00
CA GLY A 326 -4.05 14.17 -12.22
C GLY A 326 -4.97 12.94 -12.26
N PRO A 327 -4.97 12.19 -13.37
CA PRO A 327 -5.89 11.07 -13.59
C PRO A 327 -5.68 9.88 -12.64
N CYS A 328 -4.56 9.84 -11.88
CA CYS A 328 -4.34 8.84 -10.84
C CYS A 328 -5.01 9.19 -9.50
N LEU A 329 -5.51 10.44 -9.35
CA LEU A 329 -6.15 10.89 -8.13
C LEU A 329 -7.53 10.23 -7.99
N PHE A 330 -7.81 9.67 -6.81
CA PHE A 330 -9.09 9.02 -6.49
C PHE A 330 -10.30 9.94 -6.70
N GLN A 331 -11.49 9.38 -6.75
CA GLN A 331 -12.73 10.17 -6.92
C GLN A 331 -13.13 10.91 -5.64
N GLY A 332 -12.72 10.43 -4.49
CA GLY A 332 -13.07 10.96 -3.17
C GLY A 332 -13.28 9.86 -2.15
N TYR A 333 -13.78 10.24 -0.97
CA TYR A 333 -14.16 9.27 0.06
C TYR A 333 -15.65 8.98 0.02
N LEU A 334 -16.01 7.69 0.13
CA LEU A 334 -17.40 7.28 0.35
C LEU A 334 -17.83 7.67 1.76
N ARG A 335 -18.88 8.48 1.88
CA ARG A 335 -19.51 8.87 3.14
C ARG A 335 -21.01 8.91 2.95
N GLU A 336 -21.76 8.26 3.83
CA GLU A 336 -23.23 8.26 3.81
C GLU A 336 -23.81 7.94 2.41
N GLY A 337 -23.24 6.94 1.75
CA GLY A 337 -23.67 6.47 0.42
C GLY A 337 -23.30 7.39 -0.76
N SER A 338 -22.55 8.48 -0.54
CA SER A 338 -22.11 9.39 -1.60
C SER A 338 -20.58 9.56 -1.64
N ILE A 339 -20.03 9.78 -2.84
CA ILE A 339 -18.62 10.08 -3.03
C ILE A 339 -18.40 11.56 -2.81
N GLN A 340 -17.61 11.91 -1.80
CA GLN A 340 -17.27 13.29 -1.47
C GLN A 340 -15.86 13.60 -1.97
N SER A 341 -15.76 14.47 -2.98
CA SER A 341 -14.48 14.99 -3.45
C SER A 341 -13.72 15.69 -2.32
N GLN A 342 -12.42 15.57 -2.34
CA GLN A 342 -11.51 16.14 -1.33
C GLN A 342 -10.51 17.14 -1.95
N THR A 343 -10.75 17.57 -3.18
CA THR A 343 -9.91 18.55 -3.86
C THR A 343 -10.35 19.98 -3.55
N ASP A 344 -9.40 20.90 -3.63
CA ASP A 344 -9.68 22.34 -3.63
C ASP A 344 -10.37 22.81 -4.93
N ASN A 345 -10.66 24.08 -5.04
CA ASN A 345 -11.34 24.68 -6.21
C ASN A 345 -10.53 24.60 -7.51
N GLU A 346 -9.19 24.38 -7.42
CA GLU A 346 -8.32 24.19 -8.56
C GLU A 346 -8.11 22.71 -8.92
N GLY A 347 -8.71 21.79 -8.14
CA GLY A 347 -8.63 20.34 -8.33
C GLY A 347 -7.41 19.70 -7.68
N TRP A 348 -6.72 20.38 -6.75
CA TRP A 348 -5.59 19.82 -6.01
C TRP A 348 -6.05 19.12 -4.73
N PHE A 349 -5.48 17.95 -4.49
CA PHE A 349 -5.66 17.21 -3.23
C PHE A 349 -4.53 17.58 -2.27
N HIS A 350 -4.89 17.90 -1.05
CA HIS A 350 -3.99 18.19 0.07
C HIS A 350 -3.57 16.89 0.74
N THR A 351 -2.31 16.51 0.55
CA THR A 351 -1.82 15.21 1.05
C THR A 351 -1.58 15.20 2.56
N ALA A 352 -1.46 16.36 3.16
CA ALA A 352 -0.91 16.59 4.50
C ALA A 352 0.55 16.08 4.66
N ASP A 353 1.24 15.74 3.58
CA ASP A 353 2.68 15.46 3.59
C ASP A 353 3.44 16.74 3.32
N ILE A 354 4.48 17.01 4.13
CA ILE A 354 5.43 18.12 3.93
C ILE A 354 6.62 17.59 3.15
N GLY A 355 7.08 18.35 2.17
CA GLY A 355 8.20 17.91 1.34
C GLY A 355 8.75 19.01 0.46
N CYS A 356 9.72 18.66 -0.37
CA CYS A 356 10.28 19.54 -1.39
C CYS A 356 10.37 18.83 -2.74
N ILE A 357 10.30 19.64 -3.78
CA ILE A 357 10.46 19.23 -5.17
C ILE A 357 11.68 19.99 -5.70
N GLU A 358 12.71 19.25 -6.06
CA GLU A 358 13.93 19.83 -6.61
C GLU A 358 13.73 20.24 -8.09
N LYS A 359 14.64 21.07 -8.62
CA LYS A 359 14.55 21.58 -10.00
C LYS A 359 14.54 20.47 -11.06
N ASP A 360 15.14 19.33 -10.77
CA ASP A 360 15.20 18.17 -11.66
C ASP A 360 13.99 17.23 -11.53
N GLY A 361 12.99 17.61 -10.70
CA GLY A 361 11.78 16.82 -10.43
C GLY A 361 11.95 15.76 -9.34
N THR A 362 13.07 15.75 -8.63
CA THR A 362 13.27 14.84 -7.49
C THR A 362 12.38 15.26 -6.31
N VAL A 363 11.70 14.29 -5.70
CA VAL A 363 10.76 14.50 -4.60
C VAL A 363 11.38 13.99 -3.29
N THR A 364 11.36 14.81 -2.27
CA THR A 364 11.76 14.45 -0.91
C THR A 364 10.60 14.73 0.04
N VAL A 365 10.10 13.68 0.70
CA VAL A 365 9.08 13.80 1.75
C VAL A 365 9.78 13.97 3.09
N LEU A 366 9.48 15.04 3.80
CA LEU A 366 10.07 15.38 5.08
C LEU A 366 9.28 14.80 6.25
N GLY A 367 7.94 14.81 6.17
CA GLY A 367 7.07 14.28 7.23
C GLY A 367 5.61 14.61 7.00
N ARG A 368 4.79 14.39 8.04
CA ARG A 368 3.35 14.68 8.04
C ARG A 368 3.07 16.03 8.70
N LYS A 369 2.23 16.84 8.08
CA LYS A 369 1.74 18.10 8.65
C LYS A 369 0.98 17.89 9.97
N ASP A 370 0.22 16.79 10.05
CA ASP A 370 -0.59 16.41 11.22
C ASP A 370 0.26 16.05 12.45
N ASN A 371 1.53 15.66 12.25
CA ASN A 371 2.45 15.27 13.31
C ASN A 371 3.36 16.44 13.77
N MET A 372 3.37 17.52 13.02
CA MET A 372 4.18 18.71 13.32
C MET A 372 3.79 19.32 14.66
N PHE A 373 4.77 19.78 15.42
CA PHE A 373 4.59 20.57 16.63
C PHE A 373 5.52 21.77 16.65
N ILE A 374 5.20 22.76 17.48
CA ILE A 374 6.00 23.99 17.62
C ILE A 374 6.93 23.85 18.82
N SER A 375 8.22 24.13 18.61
CA SER A 375 9.26 24.20 19.64
C SER A 375 10.03 25.50 19.48
N GLY A 376 10.02 26.34 20.52
CA GLY A 376 10.75 27.62 20.50
C GLY A 376 10.40 28.57 19.34
N GLY A 377 9.15 28.44 18.80
CA GLY A 377 8.69 29.23 17.65
C GLY A 377 9.01 28.64 16.28
N GLU A 378 9.69 27.48 16.21
CA GLU A 378 9.96 26.75 14.97
C GLU A 378 9.07 25.54 14.80
N ASN A 379 8.69 25.25 13.56
CA ASN A 379 7.96 24.04 13.20
C ASN A 379 8.89 22.84 13.21
N ILE A 380 8.57 21.85 14.04
CA ILE A 380 9.31 20.60 14.17
C ILE A 380 8.51 19.49 13.49
N HIS A 381 9.13 18.84 12.53
CA HIS A 381 8.60 17.65 11.88
C HIS A 381 9.24 16.41 12.51
N PRO A 382 8.50 15.60 13.29
CA PRO A 382 9.03 14.42 13.95
C PRO A 382 9.76 13.46 13.01
N GLU A 383 9.23 13.28 11.81
CA GLU A 383 9.76 12.34 10.82
C GLU A 383 11.16 12.76 10.30
N GLU A 384 11.49 14.05 10.31
CA GLU A 384 12.83 14.55 9.99
C GLU A 384 13.83 14.06 11.05
N ILE A 385 13.43 14.15 12.33
CA ILE A 385 14.24 13.72 13.47
C ILE A 385 14.37 12.20 13.49
N GLU A 386 13.27 11.47 13.24
CA GLU A 386 13.23 10.01 13.13
C GLU A 386 14.19 9.50 12.07
N LYS A 387 14.15 10.11 10.87
CA LYS A 387 15.08 9.79 9.79
C LYS A 387 16.55 9.99 10.22
N ALA A 388 16.84 11.11 10.89
CA ALA A 388 18.19 11.40 11.36
C ALA A 388 18.64 10.40 12.44
N LEU A 389 17.76 10.01 13.36
CA LEU A 389 18.01 8.96 14.36
C LEU A 389 18.31 7.63 13.69
N MET A 390 17.52 7.21 12.71
CA MET A 390 17.71 5.96 11.98
C MET A 390 18.98 5.95 11.10
N MET A 391 19.68 7.09 10.95
CA MET A 391 21.00 7.17 10.31
C MET A 391 22.14 6.82 11.28
N ILE A 392 21.87 6.72 12.58
CA ILE A 392 22.87 6.40 13.60
C ILE A 392 23.03 4.89 13.69
N ASP A 393 24.27 4.40 13.61
CA ASP A 393 24.57 2.99 13.73
C ASP A 393 24.08 2.46 15.09
N GLY A 394 23.35 1.35 15.05
CA GLY A 394 22.76 0.72 16.25
C GLY A 394 21.30 1.07 16.48
N ILE A 395 20.74 2.07 15.81
CA ILE A 395 19.28 2.39 15.86
C ILE A 395 18.58 1.64 14.73
N ARG A 396 17.59 0.84 15.11
CA ARG A 396 16.78 0.03 14.20
C ARG A 396 15.52 0.77 13.75
N GLU A 397 14.84 1.39 14.72
CA GLU A 397 13.58 2.11 14.48
C GLU A 397 13.48 3.27 15.49
N ALA A 398 12.84 4.36 15.09
CA ALA A 398 12.64 5.53 15.93
C ALA A 398 11.27 6.17 15.69
N LEU A 399 10.65 6.64 16.76
CA LEU A 399 9.45 7.45 16.75
C LEU A 399 9.68 8.69 17.62
N VAL A 400 9.32 9.88 17.13
CA VAL A 400 9.47 11.12 17.86
C VAL A 400 8.11 11.74 18.17
N THR A 401 7.93 12.15 19.42
CA THR A 401 6.74 12.84 19.91
C THR A 401 7.13 14.15 20.59
N ALA A 402 6.14 15.02 20.80
CA ALA A 402 6.32 16.24 21.57
C ALA A 402 6.17 15.99 23.07
N ILE A 403 7.09 16.51 23.89
CA ILE A 403 6.91 16.61 25.35
C ILE A 403 6.78 18.08 25.75
N PRO A 404 5.98 18.41 26.77
CA PRO A 404 5.91 19.77 27.31
C PRO A 404 7.28 20.26 27.80
N ASP A 405 7.58 21.51 27.54
CA ASP A 405 8.82 22.18 27.97
C ASP A 405 8.50 23.64 28.39
N ASN A 406 9.03 24.07 29.51
CA ASN A 406 8.71 25.38 30.08
C ASN A 406 9.29 26.54 29.29
N GLU A 407 10.40 26.33 28.57
CA GLU A 407 11.10 27.38 27.82
C GLU A 407 10.65 27.38 26.33
N TYR A 408 10.52 26.20 25.74
CA TYR A 408 10.26 26.02 24.31
C TYR A 408 8.79 25.70 23.99
N GLY A 409 7.92 25.58 25.01
CA GLY A 409 6.54 25.08 24.87
C GLY A 409 6.48 23.56 24.69
N HIS A 410 7.18 23.06 23.68
CA HIS A 410 7.40 21.62 23.48
C HIS A 410 8.85 21.33 23.05
N ARG A 411 9.33 20.14 23.39
CA ARG A 411 10.60 19.59 22.91
C ARG A 411 10.40 18.20 22.30
N PRO A 412 11.22 17.77 21.34
CA PRO A 412 11.17 16.41 20.86
C PRO A 412 11.61 15.41 21.92
N ALA A 413 10.91 14.27 22.00
CA ALA A 413 11.33 13.06 22.73
C ALA A 413 11.31 11.88 21.76
N ALA A 414 12.30 10.99 21.86
CA ALA A 414 12.45 9.88 20.95
C ALA A 414 12.25 8.54 21.64
N PHE A 415 11.40 7.68 21.08
CA PHE A 415 11.34 6.26 21.35
C PHE A 415 12.23 5.55 20.36
N ILE A 416 13.12 4.66 20.82
CA ILE A 416 14.18 4.07 20.00
C ILE A 416 14.24 2.57 20.23
N GLU A 417 14.16 1.82 19.15
CA GLU A 417 14.54 0.41 19.10
C GLU A 417 15.98 0.29 18.60
N THR A 418 16.80 -0.51 19.29
CA THR A 418 18.22 -0.71 18.96
C THR A 418 18.49 -2.15 18.57
N PHE A 419 19.58 -2.38 17.82
CA PHE A 419 20.10 -3.74 17.60
C PHE A 419 20.80 -4.24 18.88
N GLU A 420 20.59 -5.51 19.23
CA GLU A 420 21.12 -6.11 20.49
C GLU A 420 22.64 -5.97 20.64
N ASN A 421 23.38 -6.02 19.54
CA ASN A 421 24.85 -6.01 19.52
C ASN A 421 25.48 -4.62 19.37
N ASN A 422 24.68 -3.57 19.25
CA ASN A 422 25.18 -2.20 19.05
C ASN A 422 24.17 -1.18 19.62
N ILE A 423 24.34 -0.86 20.90
CA ILE A 423 23.44 0.06 21.61
C ILE A 423 24.17 1.40 21.83
N PRO A 424 23.90 2.44 21.01
CA PRO A 424 24.53 3.74 21.23
C PRO A 424 24.04 4.36 22.54
N THR A 425 24.93 5.07 23.25
CA THR A 425 24.55 5.82 24.46
C THR A 425 23.77 7.08 24.09
N ASP A 426 22.97 7.59 25.04
CA ASP A 426 22.19 8.81 24.84
C ASP A 426 23.10 10.02 24.53
N ASP A 427 24.29 10.09 25.16
CA ASP A 427 25.29 11.12 24.87
C ASP A 427 25.80 11.06 23.42
N THR A 428 26.08 9.84 22.95
CA THR A 428 26.50 9.60 21.55
C THR A 428 25.41 10.02 20.57
N ILE A 429 24.17 9.62 20.83
CA ILE A 429 23.02 10.01 20.00
C ILE A 429 22.85 11.53 20.01
N THR A 430 22.87 12.16 21.18
CA THR A 430 22.72 13.61 21.35
C THR A 430 23.82 14.39 20.60
N MET A 431 25.06 13.95 20.69
CA MET A 431 26.19 14.56 19.97
C MET A 431 25.98 14.51 18.45
N ILE A 432 25.62 13.34 17.91
CA ILE A 432 25.37 13.15 16.48
C ILE A 432 24.15 13.97 16.03
N MET A 433 23.05 13.94 16.79
CA MET A 433 21.83 14.67 16.46
C MET A 433 22.06 16.19 16.48
N ASN A 434 22.79 16.71 17.46
CA ASN A 434 23.15 18.15 17.48
C ASN A 434 23.93 18.57 16.23
N ALA A 435 24.82 17.72 15.73
CA ALA A 435 25.58 17.98 14.51
C ALA A 435 24.73 17.84 13.24
N THR A 436 23.71 16.98 13.24
CA THR A 436 22.92 16.63 12.04
C THR A 436 21.70 17.54 11.87
N VAL A 437 20.88 17.71 12.93
CA VAL A 437 19.59 18.43 12.88
C VAL A 437 19.57 19.69 13.74
N GLY A 438 20.61 19.94 14.48
CA GLY A 438 20.74 21.10 15.38
C GLY A 438 20.08 20.89 16.76
N LYS A 439 20.46 21.76 17.72
CA LYS A 439 20.10 21.60 19.13
C LYS A 439 18.59 21.60 19.39
N LEU A 440 17.82 22.40 18.66
CA LEU A 440 16.38 22.52 18.87
C LEU A 440 15.62 21.25 18.47
N LYS A 441 16.07 20.58 17.40
CA LYS A 441 15.50 19.33 16.89
C LYS A 441 16.07 18.08 17.57
N THR A 442 17.15 18.22 18.34
CA THR A 442 17.71 17.09 19.10
C THR A 442 16.75 16.69 20.21
N PRO A 443 16.39 15.40 20.34
CA PRO A 443 15.50 14.93 21.39
C PRO A 443 16.02 15.27 22.79
N ALA A 444 15.13 15.77 23.64
CA ALA A 444 15.44 16.09 25.02
C ALA A 444 15.45 14.82 25.92
N ARG A 445 14.76 13.75 25.47
CA ARG A 445 14.69 12.46 26.15
C ARG A 445 14.71 11.31 25.13
N TYR A 446 15.26 10.17 25.56
CA TYR A 446 15.29 8.93 24.80
C TYR A 446 14.67 7.80 25.61
N PHE A 447 13.69 7.09 25.04
CA PHE A 447 13.03 5.93 25.62
C PHE A 447 13.39 4.69 24.80
N ARG A 448 13.90 3.65 25.46
CA ARG A 448 14.25 2.37 24.81
C ARG A 448 13.01 1.50 24.66
N ILE A 449 12.79 1.01 23.47
CA ILE A 449 11.64 0.17 23.12
C ILE A 449 12.15 -1.21 22.71
N SER A 450 11.59 -2.25 23.34
CA SER A 450 11.82 -3.65 22.95
C SER A 450 10.72 -4.20 22.04
N GLU A 451 9.50 -3.64 22.13
CA GLU A 451 8.35 -4.03 21.32
C GLU A 451 7.47 -2.82 21.06
N TRP A 452 7.09 -2.64 19.78
CA TRP A 452 6.27 -1.51 19.34
C TRP A 452 4.78 -1.81 19.49
N THR A 453 4.04 -0.85 20.07
CA THR A 453 2.58 -0.82 19.95
C THR A 453 2.22 -0.42 18.52
N THR A 454 1.42 -1.26 17.85
CA THR A 454 1.05 -1.06 16.45
C THR A 454 -0.46 -0.86 16.28
N LEU A 455 -0.84 -0.20 15.20
CA LEU A 455 -2.24 -0.04 14.84
C LEU A 455 -2.91 -1.40 14.62
N PRO A 456 -4.17 -1.59 15.04
CA PRO A 456 -4.90 -2.85 14.89
C PRO A 456 -4.85 -3.37 13.45
N GLY A 457 -4.48 -4.65 13.30
CA GLY A 457 -4.41 -5.30 12.00
C GLY A 457 -3.31 -4.78 11.05
N SER A 458 -2.38 -3.98 11.55
CA SER A 458 -1.29 -3.36 10.79
C SER A 458 0.06 -3.59 11.48
N GLN A 459 1.15 -3.42 10.74
CA GLN A 459 2.51 -3.37 11.31
C GLN A 459 2.98 -1.92 11.53
N LYS A 460 2.13 -0.92 11.30
CA LYS A 460 2.48 0.48 11.51
C LYS A 460 2.43 0.82 12.99
N ILE A 461 3.46 1.51 13.49
CA ILE A 461 3.53 2.00 14.86
C ILE A 461 2.35 2.94 15.13
N ASP A 462 1.69 2.75 16.27
CA ASP A 462 0.60 3.62 16.71
C ASP A 462 1.17 4.89 17.35
N ARG A 463 1.48 5.90 16.52
CA ARG A 463 1.99 7.20 16.97
C ARG A 463 1.06 7.87 18.00
N ALA A 464 -0.25 7.74 17.82
CA ALA A 464 -1.22 8.37 18.73
C ALA A 464 -1.11 7.81 20.14
N TRP A 465 -0.91 6.49 20.28
CA TRP A 465 -0.67 5.84 21.55
C TRP A 465 0.61 6.39 22.24
N TYR A 466 1.73 6.47 21.50
CA TYR A 466 2.98 7.01 22.03
C TYR A 466 2.87 8.49 22.39
N THR A 467 2.18 9.29 21.57
CA THR A 467 1.94 10.71 21.88
C THR A 467 1.13 10.88 23.16
N ALA A 468 0.12 10.04 23.39
CA ALA A 468 -0.70 10.06 24.60
C ALA A 468 0.07 9.54 25.84
N ALA A 469 0.96 8.57 25.68
CA ALA A 469 1.75 7.99 26.76
C ALA A 469 2.92 8.89 27.20
N THR A 470 3.45 9.72 26.32
CA THR A 470 4.67 10.51 26.55
C THR A 470 4.60 11.49 27.76
N PRO A 471 3.47 12.16 28.05
CA PRO A 471 3.40 13.06 29.22
C PRO A 471 3.52 12.38 30.57
N SER A 472 3.27 11.06 30.62
CA SER A 472 3.31 10.25 31.85
C SER A 472 4.65 9.53 32.04
N LEU A 473 5.57 9.60 31.11
CA LEU A 473 6.93 9.05 31.12
C LEU A 473 7.96 10.13 31.44
#